data_198d22a699dd63be70a4611f6e88b59e
#
_entry.id   198d22a699dd63be70a4611f6e88b59e
#
_cell.length_a   1.000
_cell.length_b   1.000
_cell.length_c   1.000
_cell.angle_alpha   90.00
_cell.angle_beta   90.00
_cell.angle_gamma   90.00
#
_symmetry.space_group_name_H-M   'P 1'
#
loop_
_entity.id
_entity.type
_entity.pdbx_description
1 polymer ?
#
loop_
_entity_poly.entity_id
_entity_poly.type
_entity_poly.pdbx_seq_one_letter_code
_entity_poly.pdbx_strand_id
1 'polypeptide(L)'
;CYHMLTNATEMLIKAKEGHYAVGQFNINNLEWTKAILLTAKELKSPVILGVSEGAGKYMGGYDVVVGMVNGLLKDLDIDVPVALHLDHGTVEGCYKCIEAGFSSIMFDGSHYPLDENVEKTKELVAKAHAKGLSIEAEVGSIGGEEDGVVGMGECADPNECKQVADLGVDFLAAGIG
;
A
#
# COMPACT_ATOMS: atom_id res chain seq x y z
N CYS A 1 17.43 0.04 16.21
CA CYS A 1 17.85 -0.67 14.99
C CYS A 1 16.66 -0.79 14.05
N TYR A 2 16.59 0.05 13.04
CA TYR A 2 15.47 0.15 12.11
C TYR A 2 15.84 -0.47 10.74
N HIS A 3 16.06 -1.79 10.70
CA HIS A 3 16.27 -2.47 9.43
C HIS A 3 15.10 -3.39 9.07
N MET A 4 13.92 -3.07 9.61
CA MET A 4 12.70 -3.86 9.41
C MET A 4 11.61 -3.01 8.77
N LEU A 5 10.80 -3.65 7.93
CA LEU A 5 9.57 -3.05 7.41
C LEU A 5 8.62 -2.69 8.55
N THR A 6 7.97 -1.54 8.44
CA THR A 6 6.89 -1.11 9.33
C THR A 6 5.58 -0.99 8.53
N ASN A 7 4.44 -1.13 9.19
CA ASN A 7 3.19 -0.75 8.54
C ASN A 7 3.11 0.78 8.39
N ALA A 8 2.16 1.26 7.61
CA ALA A 8 2.07 2.68 7.28
C ALA A 8 1.31 3.52 8.33
N THR A 9 0.68 2.90 9.32
CA THR A 9 -0.27 3.59 10.21
C THR A 9 0.39 4.70 11.01
N GLU A 10 1.48 4.42 11.73
CA GLU A 10 2.12 5.42 12.59
C GLU A 10 2.71 6.58 11.77
N MET A 11 3.39 6.29 10.66
CA MET A 11 3.96 7.35 9.81
C MET A 11 2.89 8.25 9.22
N LEU A 12 1.71 7.73 8.88
CA LEU A 12 0.60 8.50 8.35
C LEU A 12 -0.10 9.32 9.44
N ILE A 13 -0.23 8.80 10.65
CA ILE A 13 -0.75 9.57 11.79
C ILE A 13 0.15 10.77 12.08
N LYS A 14 1.46 10.55 12.16
CA LYS A 14 2.44 11.63 12.36
C LYS A 14 2.40 12.66 11.23
N ALA A 15 2.23 12.22 9.99
CA ALA A 15 2.12 13.10 8.85
C ALA A 15 0.87 14.00 8.94
N LYS A 16 -0.27 13.41 9.31
CA LYS A 16 -1.52 14.16 9.54
C LYS A 16 -1.38 15.21 10.64
N GLU A 17 -0.81 14.82 11.76
CA GLU A 17 -0.57 15.73 12.90
C GLU A 17 0.44 16.84 12.58
N GLY A 18 1.47 16.49 11.80
CA GLY A 18 2.52 17.42 11.39
C GLY A 18 2.20 18.23 10.13
N HIS A 19 1.04 18.03 9.52
CA HIS A 19 0.60 18.72 8.29
C HIS A 19 1.58 18.53 7.11
N TYR A 20 2.05 17.31 6.91
CA TYR A 20 2.85 16.93 5.75
C TYR A 20 2.35 15.61 5.15
N ALA A 21 2.82 15.29 3.96
CA ALA A 21 2.48 14.03 3.28
C ALA A 21 3.66 13.06 3.31
N VAL A 22 3.36 11.77 3.34
CA VAL A 22 4.33 10.72 3.11
C VAL A 22 4.28 10.31 1.64
N GLY A 23 5.44 10.28 0.98
CA GLY A 23 5.51 9.83 -0.42
C GLY A 23 5.33 8.33 -0.55
N GLN A 24 4.52 7.92 -1.53
CA GLN A 24 4.45 6.54 -2.00
C GLN A 24 5.03 6.48 -3.39
N PHE A 25 6.05 5.66 -3.59
CA PHE A 25 6.75 5.53 -4.86
C PHE A 25 6.67 4.09 -5.34
N ASN A 26 6.27 3.92 -6.60
CA ASN A 26 6.21 2.60 -7.21
C ASN A 26 7.61 2.06 -7.47
N ILE A 27 7.81 0.80 -7.15
CA ILE A 27 9.06 0.08 -7.44
C ILE A 27 8.79 -1.05 -8.43
N ASN A 28 9.73 -1.30 -9.33
CA ASN A 28 9.67 -2.42 -10.27
C ASN A 28 11.03 -3.05 -10.55
N ASN A 29 12.09 -2.59 -9.90
CA ASN A 29 13.43 -3.17 -10.02
C ASN A 29 14.32 -2.74 -8.83
N LEU A 30 15.51 -3.31 -8.77
CA LEU A 30 16.50 -3.02 -7.74
C LEU A 30 16.96 -1.56 -7.76
N GLU A 31 17.20 -1.01 -8.94
CA GLU A 31 17.79 0.32 -9.14
C GLU A 31 16.85 1.41 -8.61
N TRP A 32 15.57 1.31 -8.93
CA TRP A 32 14.57 2.26 -8.43
C TRP A 32 14.41 2.16 -6.92
N THR A 33 14.32 0.94 -6.40
CA THR A 33 14.17 0.70 -4.97
C THR A 33 15.37 1.27 -4.19
N LYS A 34 16.58 1.01 -4.66
CA LYS A 34 17.80 1.52 -4.07
C LYS A 34 17.84 3.06 -4.06
N ALA A 35 17.49 3.69 -5.19
CA ALA A 35 17.48 5.14 -5.30
C ALA A 35 16.48 5.78 -4.31
N ILE A 36 15.27 5.22 -4.22
CA ILE A 36 14.24 5.71 -3.30
C ILE A 36 14.69 5.58 -1.85
N LEU A 37 15.23 4.42 -1.46
CA LEU A 37 15.66 4.16 -0.08
C LEU A 37 16.85 5.04 0.33
N LEU A 38 17.84 5.23 -0.53
CA LEU A 38 18.98 6.10 -0.26
C LEU A 38 18.55 7.56 -0.11
N THR A 39 17.63 8.02 -0.96
CA THR A 39 17.08 9.38 -0.86
C THR A 39 16.26 9.56 0.43
N ALA A 40 15.43 8.59 0.78
CA ALA A 40 14.67 8.62 2.02
C ALA A 40 15.59 8.69 3.24
N LYS A 41 16.66 7.91 3.25
CA LYS A 41 17.69 7.95 4.31
C LYS A 41 18.37 9.32 4.40
N GLU A 42 18.82 9.86 3.28
CA GLU A 42 19.49 11.17 3.21
C GLU A 42 18.60 12.30 3.74
N LEU A 43 17.32 12.29 3.35
CA LEU A 43 16.34 13.30 3.75
C LEU A 43 15.69 13.01 5.11
N LYS A 44 16.02 11.89 5.74
CA LYS A 44 15.38 11.42 6.99
C LYS A 44 13.85 11.40 6.89
N SER A 45 13.36 10.97 5.75
CA SER A 45 11.93 10.92 5.45
C SER A 45 11.40 9.49 5.50
N PRO A 46 10.28 9.23 6.18
CA PRO A 46 9.58 7.97 6.01
C PRO A 46 9.12 7.83 4.56
N VAL A 47 8.98 6.60 4.10
CA VAL A 47 8.60 6.32 2.71
C VAL A 47 7.74 5.06 2.63
N ILE A 48 6.83 5.06 1.66
CA ILE A 48 6.04 3.88 1.28
C ILE A 48 6.51 3.42 -0.09
N LEU A 49 6.90 2.15 -0.19
CA LEU A 49 7.23 1.51 -1.45
C LEU A 49 5.97 0.81 -1.98
N GLY A 50 5.43 1.32 -3.08
CA GLY A 50 4.24 0.76 -3.72
C GLY A 50 4.60 -0.32 -4.74
N VAL A 51 3.90 -1.43 -4.69
CA VAL A 51 4.09 -2.55 -5.64
C VAL A 51 2.73 -2.93 -6.20
N SER A 52 2.52 -2.73 -7.50
CA SER A 52 1.34 -3.28 -8.19
C SER A 52 1.48 -4.79 -8.40
N GLU A 53 0.38 -5.46 -8.66
CA GLU A 53 0.43 -6.90 -8.98
C GLU A 53 1.28 -7.16 -10.23
N GLY A 54 1.17 -6.29 -11.24
CA GLY A 54 2.00 -6.36 -12.44
C GLY A 54 3.49 -6.19 -12.15
N ALA A 55 3.85 -5.24 -11.31
CA ALA A 55 5.24 -5.03 -10.89
C ALA A 55 5.78 -6.22 -10.08
N GLY A 56 4.98 -6.76 -9.17
CA GLY A 56 5.34 -7.97 -8.41
C GLY A 56 5.64 -9.16 -9.32
N LYS A 57 4.80 -9.38 -10.31
CA LYS A 57 5.00 -10.43 -11.31
C LYS A 57 6.25 -10.17 -12.17
N TYR A 58 6.46 -8.94 -12.59
CA TYR A 58 7.64 -8.54 -13.36
C TYR A 58 8.94 -8.82 -12.61
N MET A 59 8.99 -8.52 -11.31
CA MET A 59 10.17 -8.76 -10.47
C MET A 59 10.39 -10.24 -10.13
N GLY A 60 9.44 -11.11 -10.40
CA GLY A 60 9.55 -12.56 -10.17
C GLY A 60 8.60 -13.11 -9.12
N GLY A 61 7.93 -12.28 -8.37
CA GLY A 61 6.96 -12.67 -7.34
C GLY A 61 7.11 -11.86 -6.05
N TYR A 62 6.15 -11.96 -5.16
CA TYR A 62 6.13 -11.17 -3.93
C TYR A 62 7.26 -11.54 -2.96
N ASP A 63 7.64 -12.80 -2.88
CA ASP A 63 8.78 -13.23 -2.05
C ASP A 63 10.09 -12.61 -2.53
N VAL A 64 10.28 -12.50 -3.85
CA VAL A 64 11.44 -11.82 -4.43
C VAL A 64 11.46 -10.35 -4.04
N VAL A 65 10.31 -9.68 -4.13
CA VAL A 65 10.18 -8.27 -3.74
C VAL A 65 10.54 -8.07 -2.26
N VAL A 66 9.98 -8.88 -1.38
CA VAL A 66 10.25 -8.83 0.06
C VAL A 66 11.73 -9.09 0.36
N GLY A 67 12.31 -10.10 -0.28
CA GLY A 67 13.75 -10.42 -0.11
C GLY A 67 14.66 -9.29 -0.57
N MET A 68 14.37 -8.70 -1.72
CA MET A 68 15.11 -7.55 -2.25
C MET A 68 15.04 -6.35 -1.29
N VAL A 69 13.83 -5.98 -0.88
CA VAL A 69 13.64 -4.82 0.01
C VAL A 69 14.30 -5.04 1.36
N ASN A 70 14.10 -6.19 1.99
CA ASN A 70 14.72 -6.51 3.27
C ASN A 70 16.24 -6.52 3.19
N GLY A 71 16.80 -7.05 2.11
CA GLY A 71 18.25 -7.02 1.87
C GLY A 71 18.77 -5.60 1.77
N LEU A 72 18.10 -4.73 1.01
CA LEU A 72 18.47 -3.33 0.88
C LEU A 72 18.35 -2.54 2.19
N LEU A 73 17.29 -2.77 2.97
CA LEU A 73 17.13 -2.12 4.28
C LEU A 73 18.32 -2.39 5.19
N LYS A 74 18.79 -3.64 5.19
CA LYS A 74 19.91 -4.08 6.00
C LYS A 74 21.25 -3.57 5.45
N ASP A 75 21.55 -3.86 4.19
CA ASP A 75 22.87 -3.60 3.61
C ASP A 75 23.15 -2.11 3.40
N LEU A 76 22.12 -1.30 3.16
CA LEU A 76 22.23 0.15 3.04
C LEU A 76 22.06 0.89 4.38
N ASP A 77 21.87 0.15 5.47
CA ASP A 77 21.64 0.73 6.80
C ASP A 77 20.53 1.78 6.80
N ILE A 78 19.36 1.39 6.31
CA ILE A 78 18.20 2.29 6.23
C ILE A 78 17.60 2.45 7.62
N ASP A 79 17.61 3.68 8.13
CA ASP A 79 17.23 4.04 9.49
C ASP A 79 15.92 4.84 9.59
N VAL A 80 15.24 5.01 8.48
CA VAL A 80 13.92 5.67 8.42
C VAL A 80 12.81 4.62 8.34
N PRO A 81 11.57 4.94 8.77
CA PRO A 81 10.44 4.04 8.59
C PRO A 81 10.16 3.77 7.10
N VAL A 82 10.05 2.50 6.75
CA VAL A 82 9.72 2.06 5.38
C VAL A 82 8.56 1.07 5.44
N ALA A 83 7.49 1.35 4.72
CA ALA A 83 6.40 0.42 4.49
C ALA A 83 6.50 -0.17 3.09
N LEU A 84 6.29 -1.47 2.96
CA LEU A 84 6.15 -2.15 1.68
C LEU A 84 4.66 -2.44 1.47
N HIS A 85 4.09 -1.82 0.46
CA HIS A 85 2.65 -1.70 0.26
C HIS A 85 2.23 -2.30 -1.09
N LEU A 86 1.28 -3.25 -1.06
CA LEU A 86 0.61 -3.69 -2.29
C LEU A 86 -0.34 -2.60 -2.74
N ASP A 87 -0.17 -2.13 -3.98
CA ASP A 87 -0.98 -1.08 -4.59
C ASP A 87 -2.04 -1.70 -5.51
N HIS A 88 -3.30 -1.25 -5.41
CA HIS A 88 -4.43 -1.76 -6.18
C HIS A 88 -4.54 -3.29 -6.22
N GLY A 89 -4.50 -3.94 -5.06
CA GLY A 89 -4.55 -5.40 -4.97
C GLY A 89 -5.93 -6.00 -5.14
N THR A 90 -5.97 -7.18 -5.77
CA THR A 90 -7.13 -8.09 -5.72
C THR A 90 -7.17 -8.80 -4.36
N VAL A 91 -8.28 -9.49 -4.06
CA VAL A 91 -8.37 -10.33 -2.85
C VAL A 91 -7.22 -11.33 -2.80
N GLU A 92 -6.96 -12.04 -3.90
CA GLU A 92 -5.88 -13.03 -3.99
C GLU A 92 -4.51 -12.39 -3.79
N GLY A 93 -4.26 -11.25 -4.44
CA GLY A 93 -3.00 -10.50 -4.28
C GLY A 93 -2.77 -10.05 -2.85
N CYS A 94 -3.82 -9.58 -2.17
CA CYS A 94 -3.76 -9.21 -0.75
C CYS A 94 -3.35 -10.39 0.12
N TYR A 95 -3.96 -11.56 -0.04
CA TYR A 95 -3.57 -12.75 0.71
C TYR A 95 -2.13 -13.17 0.46
N LYS A 96 -1.70 -13.16 -0.79
CA LYS A 96 -0.32 -13.50 -1.15
C LYS A 96 0.69 -12.54 -0.52
N CYS A 97 0.40 -11.24 -0.49
CA CYS A 97 1.28 -10.24 0.12
C CYS A 97 1.32 -10.36 1.64
N ILE A 98 0.20 -10.67 2.29
CA ILE A 98 0.17 -10.95 3.73
C ILE A 98 1.11 -12.12 4.06
N GLU A 99 1.05 -13.20 3.29
CA GLU A 99 1.90 -14.38 3.50
C GLU A 99 3.37 -14.11 3.15
N ALA A 100 3.64 -13.31 2.13
CA ALA A 100 5.00 -13.01 1.69
C ALA A 100 5.80 -12.12 2.66
N GLY A 101 5.12 -11.36 3.53
CA GLY A 101 5.78 -10.49 4.48
C GLY A 101 5.73 -9.00 4.12
N PHE A 102 4.79 -8.56 3.30
CA PHE A 102 4.47 -7.14 3.13
C PHE A 102 4.03 -6.54 4.46
N SER A 103 4.24 -5.26 4.66
CA SER A 103 3.83 -4.55 5.87
C SER A 103 2.53 -3.76 5.70
N SER A 104 2.05 -3.63 4.47
CA SER A 104 0.85 -2.88 4.13
C SER A 104 0.22 -3.41 2.85
N ILE A 105 -1.09 -3.32 2.73
CA ILE A 105 -1.81 -3.73 1.52
C ILE A 105 -2.92 -2.74 1.21
N MET A 106 -3.23 -2.58 -0.08
CA MET A 106 -4.44 -1.93 -0.57
C MET A 106 -5.32 -2.96 -1.25
N PHE A 107 -6.55 -3.09 -0.80
CA PHE A 107 -7.58 -3.80 -1.51
C PHE A 107 -8.39 -2.82 -2.35
N ASP A 108 -8.33 -2.99 -3.67
CA ASP A 108 -9.13 -2.21 -4.60
C ASP A 108 -10.42 -2.96 -4.93
N GLY A 109 -11.46 -2.69 -4.16
CA GLY A 109 -12.80 -3.21 -4.38
C GLY A 109 -13.74 -2.22 -5.07
N SER A 110 -13.22 -1.11 -5.59
CA SER A 110 -14.03 -0.04 -6.17
C SER A 110 -14.86 -0.47 -7.39
N HIS A 111 -14.43 -1.50 -8.11
CA HIS A 111 -15.15 -2.07 -9.26
C HIS A 111 -16.26 -3.06 -8.88
N TYR A 112 -16.35 -3.46 -7.61
CA TYR A 112 -17.46 -4.25 -7.10
C TYR A 112 -18.64 -3.36 -6.70
N PRO A 113 -19.88 -3.89 -6.66
CA PRO A 113 -20.97 -3.22 -5.96
C PRO A 113 -20.57 -2.93 -4.50
N LEU A 114 -21.11 -1.86 -3.92
CA LEU A 114 -20.71 -1.39 -2.59
C LEU A 114 -20.80 -2.49 -1.52
N ASP A 115 -21.87 -3.28 -1.52
CA ASP A 115 -22.06 -4.35 -0.55
C ASP A 115 -20.97 -5.44 -0.63
N GLU A 116 -20.55 -5.80 -1.84
CA GLU A 116 -19.42 -6.73 -2.04
C GLU A 116 -18.09 -6.10 -1.62
N ASN A 117 -17.87 -4.84 -1.96
CA ASN A 117 -16.67 -4.12 -1.52
C ASN A 117 -16.56 -4.10 0.00
N VAL A 118 -17.66 -3.80 0.69
CA VAL A 118 -17.74 -3.80 2.16
C VAL A 118 -17.42 -5.17 2.74
N GLU A 119 -18.03 -6.23 2.24
CA GLU A 119 -17.82 -7.60 2.73
C GLU A 119 -16.35 -8.06 2.56
N LYS A 120 -15.80 -7.86 1.35
CA LYS A 120 -14.42 -8.24 1.05
C LYS A 120 -13.41 -7.42 1.86
N THR A 121 -13.63 -6.12 1.98
CA THR A 121 -12.79 -5.23 2.77
C THR A 121 -12.80 -5.62 4.23
N LYS A 122 -13.95 -5.91 4.80
CA LYS A 122 -14.09 -6.33 6.20
C LYS A 122 -13.28 -7.59 6.51
N GLU A 123 -13.32 -8.59 5.63
CA GLU A 123 -12.54 -9.82 5.80
C GLU A 123 -11.03 -9.53 5.74
N LEU A 124 -10.61 -8.73 4.76
CA LEU A 124 -9.19 -8.39 4.59
C LEU A 124 -8.65 -7.51 5.72
N VAL A 125 -9.44 -6.62 6.29
CA VAL A 125 -9.08 -5.84 7.49
C VAL A 125 -8.73 -6.78 8.63
N ALA A 126 -9.58 -7.77 8.91
CA ALA A 126 -9.31 -8.74 9.96
C ALA A 126 -8.02 -9.53 9.70
N LYS A 127 -7.80 -9.98 8.48
CA LYS A 127 -6.59 -10.74 8.09
C LYS A 127 -5.31 -9.90 8.16
N ALA A 128 -5.36 -8.68 7.65
CA ALA A 128 -4.22 -7.76 7.68
C ALA A 128 -3.83 -7.39 9.11
N HIS A 129 -4.79 -6.98 9.92
CA HIS A 129 -4.54 -6.60 11.31
C HIS A 129 -4.06 -7.77 12.16
N ALA A 130 -4.52 -8.99 11.92
CA ALA A 130 -4.03 -10.19 12.61
C ALA A 130 -2.53 -10.43 12.39
N LYS A 131 -1.97 -9.96 11.28
CA LYS A 131 -0.55 -10.05 10.95
C LYS A 131 0.21 -8.74 11.18
N GLY A 132 -0.42 -7.72 11.71
CA GLY A 132 0.20 -6.42 11.96
C GLY A 132 0.39 -5.55 10.73
N LEU A 133 -0.28 -5.84 9.62
CA LEU A 133 -0.25 -5.01 8.42
C LEU A 133 -1.24 -3.85 8.52
N SER A 134 -0.90 -2.71 7.92
CA SER A 134 -1.88 -1.68 7.62
C SER A 134 -2.63 -2.04 6.34
N ILE A 135 -3.86 -1.55 6.22
CA ILE A 135 -4.72 -1.79 5.06
C ILE A 135 -5.37 -0.50 4.59
N GLU A 136 -5.35 -0.31 3.27
CA GLU A 136 -6.02 0.74 2.53
C GLU A 136 -7.18 0.14 1.74
N ALA A 137 -8.27 0.88 1.63
CA ALA A 137 -9.40 0.55 0.75
C ALA A 137 -9.66 1.72 -0.20
N GLU A 138 -10.45 1.48 -1.24
CA GLU A 138 -10.79 2.50 -2.23
C GLU A 138 -12.30 2.62 -2.41
N VAL A 139 -12.75 3.85 -2.54
CA VAL A 139 -14.12 4.20 -2.91
C VAL A 139 -14.09 5.19 -4.06
N GLY A 140 -14.96 4.99 -5.05
CA GLY A 140 -14.89 5.69 -6.33
C GLY A 140 -13.85 5.05 -7.24
N SER A 141 -13.61 5.66 -8.38
CA SER A 141 -12.58 5.19 -9.32
C SER A 141 -11.70 6.33 -9.79
N ILE A 142 -10.44 6.02 -10.05
CA ILE A 142 -9.48 6.98 -10.61
C ILE A 142 -9.52 6.86 -12.13
N GLY A 143 -9.61 8.01 -12.84
CA GLY A 143 -9.57 8.04 -14.29
C GLY A 143 -8.18 7.77 -14.84
N GLY A 144 -8.11 7.20 -16.03
CA GLY A 144 -6.86 6.87 -16.72
C GLY A 144 -6.58 5.39 -16.83
N GLU A 145 -5.33 5.04 -17.02
CA GLU A 145 -4.88 3.65 -17.11
C GLU A 145 -3.84 3.36 -16.03
N GLU A 146 -4.06 2.29 -15.30
CA GLU A 146 -3.10 1.80 -14.32
C GLU A 146 -3.04 0.26 -14.39
N ASP A 147 -1.83 -0.26 -14.54
CA ASP A 147 -1.55 -1.71 -14.64
C ASP A 147 -2.43 -2.42 -15.70
N GLY A 148 -2.69 -1.74 -16.83
CA GLY A 148 -3.52 -2.27 -17.92
C GLY A 148 -5.03 -2.14 -17.70
N VAL A 149 -5.46 -1.53 -16.62
CA VAL A 149 -6.88 -1.27 -16.32
C VAL A 149 -7.21 0.19 -16.63
N VAL A 150 -8.23 0.41 -17.46
CA VAL A 150 -8.69 1.74 -17.85
C VAL A 150 -9.92 2.10 -17.03
N GLY A 151 -9.85 3.24 -16.32
CA GLY A 151 -10.95 3.81 -15.55
C GLY A 151 -11.46 5.11 -16.16
N MET A 152 -12.76 5.36 -16.03
CA MET A 152 -13.39 6.62 -16.48
C MET A 152 -13.30 7.75 -15.44
N GLY A 153 -12.90 7.43 -14.22
CA GLY A 153 -12.91 8.37 -13.11
C GLY A 153 -14.30 8.59 -12.54
N GLU A 154 -14.52 8.18 -11.32
CA GLU A 154 -15.77 8.34 -10.61
C GLU A 154 -15.50 8.94 -9.23
N CYS A 155 -16.14 10.10 -8.96
CA CYS A 155 -15.99 10.72 -7.65
C CYS A 155 -16.63 9.84 -6.58
N ALA A 156 -15.92 9.65 -5.48
CA ALA A 156 -16.38 8.88 -4.35
C ALA A 156 -17.56 9.55 -3.65
N ASP A 157 -18.59 8.78 -3.33
CA ASP A 157 -19.71 9.24 -2.49
C ASP A 157 -19.23 9.34 -1.03
N PRO A 158 -19.44 10.48 -0.35
CA PRO A 158 -19.00 10.63 1.04
C PRO A 158 -19.61 9.62 2.01
N ASN A 159 -20.86 9.18 1.78
CA ASN A 159 -21.51 8.17 2.63
C ASN A 159 -20.89 6.79 2.43
N GLU A 160 -20.53 6.44 1.20
CA GLU A 160 -19.82 5.21 0.90
C GLU A 160 -18.42 5.24 1.50
N CYS A 161 -17.70 6.36 1.42
CA CYS A 161 -16.40 6.55 2.07
C CYS A 161 -16.50 6.30 3.59
N LYS A 162 -17.51 6.88 4.24
CA LYS A 162 -17.73 6.67 5.66
C LYS A 162 -17.99 5.20 5.98
N GLN A 163 -18.82 4.54 5.19
CA GLN A 163 -19.18 3.15 5.38
C GLN A 163 -17.95 2.23 5.30
N VAL A 164 -17.07 2.47 4.33
CA VAL A 164 -15.83 1.69 4.18
C VAL A 164 -14.82 2.06 5.28
N ALA A 165 -14.68 3.34 5.62
CA ALA A 165 -13.79 3.77 6.70
C ALA A 165 -14.17 3.16 8.06
N ASP A 166 -15.48 3.03 8.35
CA ASP A 166 -15.99 2.43 9.59
C ASP A 166 -15.67 0.93 9.73
N LEU A 167 -15.18 0.28 8.68
CA LEU A 167 -14.71 -1.12 8.73
C LEU A 167 -13.36 -1.29 9.44
N GLY A 168 -12.68 -0.20 9.75
CA GLY A 168 -11.41 -0.22 10.45
C GLY A 168 -10.18 -0.19 9.53
N VAL A 169 -10.33 0.24 8.27
CA VAL A 169 -9.17 0.48 7.40
C VAL A 169 -8.29 1.58 7.99
N ASP A 170 -6.99 1.48 7.77
CA ASP A 170 -6.02 2.43 8.33
C ASP A 170 -5.96 3.71 7.52
N PHE A 171 -6.22 3.64 6.23
CA PHE A 171 -6.34 4.78 5.33
C PHE A 171 -7.23 4.46 4.13
N LEU A 172 -7.71 5.50 3.46
CA LEU A 172 -8.71 5.40 2.41
C LEU A 172 -8.29 6.18 1.18
N ALA A 173 -8.38 5.53 0.02
CA ALA A 173 -8.31 6.19 -1.26
C ALA A 173 -9.73 6.59 -1.70
N ALA A 174 -9.97 7.88 -1.85
CA ALA A 174 -11.24 8.41 -2.32
C ALA A 174 -11.04 9.01 -3.71
N GLY A 175 -11.75 8.49 -4.70
CA GLY A 175 -11.74 9.03 -6.05
C GLY A 175 -12.29 10.44 -6.10
N ILE A 176 -11.58 11.35 -6.71
CA ILE A 176 -11.99 12.77 -6.85
C ILE A 176 -12.08 13.22 -8.31
N GLY A 177 -12.12 12.26 -9.23
CA GLY A 177 -12.24 12.49 -10.67
C GLY A 177 -11.04 12.10 -11.49
#